data_70aaba40b9b5987e1998cabf748e0eff
#
_entry.id   70aaba40b9b5987e1998cabf748e0eff
#
_cell.length_a   1.000
_cell.length_b   1.000
_cell.length_c   1.000
_cell.angle_alpha   90.00
_cell.angle_beta   90.00
_cell.angle_gamma   90.00
#
_symmetry.space_group_name_H-M   'P 1'
#
loop_
_entity.id
_entity.type
_entity.pdbx_description
1 polymer ?
#
loop_
_entity_poly.entity_id
_entity_poly.type
_entity_poly.pdbx_seq_one_letter_code
_entity_poly.pdbx_strand_id
1 'polypeptide(L)'
;MAKQTASNTIGPFFHHIVTAEDHDLDGIAGSRMAGKKTKGEKIKVEGRILDSEGKPLRAAMLEIWQANAAGRYNSTMDARHDVKIDKKFSGFGRVSSGNKGKFEFETIKPGAVPSAGNAPQAPHINLTLFAAAIHSHLFTRLYFSDETEANDIDPVLSSVGENRRGTLIAKRKKTKNGIVYRFDVKLGGDGETVFFDV
;
A
#
# COMPACT_ATOMS: atom_id res chain seq x y z
N MET A 1 -18.65 -13.89 14.87
CA MET A 1 -17.57 -12.93 14.56
C MET A 1 -16.34 -13.35 15.35
N ALA A 2 -15.20 -13.59 14.69
CA ALA A 2 -13.96 -13.92 15.38
C ALA A 2 -13.52 -12.71 16.23
N LYS A 3 -13.09 -12.98 17.45
CA LYS A 3 -12.55 -11.93 18.33
C LYS A 3 -11.08 -11.69 17.98
N GLN A 4 -10.63 -10.46 18.14
CA GLN A 4 -9.22 -10.12 18.01
C GLN A 4 -8.41 -10.91 19.05
N THR A 5 -7.26 -11.45 18.63
CA THR A 5 -6.32 -12.13 19.53
C THR A 5 -5.81 -11.14 20.58
N ALA A 6 -5.73 -11.57 21.83
CA ALA A 6 -5.15 -10.75 22.89
C ALA A 6 -3.71 -10.34 22.55
N SER A 7 -3.31 -9.15 23.01
CA SER A 7 -1.91 -8.71 22.90
C SER A 7 -0.98 -9.70 23.56
N ASN A 8 0.03 -10.12 22.81
CA ASN A 8 1.07 -11.02 23.28
C ASN A 8 2.45 -10.38 23.12
N THR A 9 3.41 -10.80 23.92
CA THR A 9 4.81 -10.41 23.73
C THR A 9 5.32 -11.05 22.44
N ILE A 10 5.86 -10.22 21.54
CA ILE A 10 6.52 -10.68 20.33
C ILE A 10 7.89 -11.22 20.71
N GLY A 11 8.20 -12.45 20.29
CA GLY A 11 9.52 -13.01 20.47
C GLY A 11 10.61 -12.24 19.73
N PRO A 12 11.88 -12.32 20.15
CA PRO A 12 12.96 -11.47 19.62
C PRO A 12 13.26 -11.68 18.13
N PHE A 13 12.85 -12.80 17.56
CA PHE A 13 13.06 -13.11 16.13
C PHE A 13 11.86 -12.81 15.23
N PHE A 14 10.78 -12.29 15.78
CA PHE A 14 9.56 -12.08 15.01
C PHE A 14 9.79 -11.10 13.83
N HIS A 15 10.52 -10.02 14.05
CA HIS A 15 10.82 -9.05 13.01
C HIS A 15 11.65 -9.63 11.86
N HIS A 16 12.50 -10.62 12.09
CA HIS A 16 13.27 -11.31 11.04
C HIS A 16 12.37 -12.01 10.02
N ILE A 17 11.20 -12.49 10.46
CA ILE A 17 10.22 -13.15 9.59
C ILE A 17 9.35 -12.15 8.86
N VAL A 18 9.00 -11.05 9.53
CA VAL A 18 8.05 -10.04 8.98
C VAL A 18 8.70 -9.11 7.97
N THR A 19 9.98 -8.77 8.19
CA THR A 19 10.81 -7.94 7.29
C THR A 19 12.09 -8.67 6.91
N ALA A 20 11.93 -9.86 6.35
CA ALA A 20 13.02 -10.79 6.07
C ALA A 20 14.14 -10.19 5.20
N GLU A 21 13.79 -9.32 4.24
CA GLU A 21 14.78 -8.63 3.39
C GLU A 21 15.76 -7.75 4.19
N ASP A 22 15.33 -7.16 5.31
CA ASP A 22 16.21 -6.33 6.16
C ASP A 22 17.28 -7.17 6.87
N HIS A 23 17.14 -8.49 6.84
CA HIS A 23 18.02 -9.45 7.52
C HIS A 23 18.66 -10.45 6.55
N ASP A 24 18.68 -10.14 5.25
CA ASP A 24 19.23 -11.01 4.19
C ASP A 24 18.59 -12.41 4.17
N LEU A 25 17.33 -12.51 4.53
CA LEU A 25 16.56 -13.74 4.54
C LEU A 25 15.56 -13.79 3.38
N ASP A 26 15.31 -14.97 2.82
CA ASP A 26 14.21 -15.21 1.90
C ASP A 26 12.88 -15.13 2.64
N GLY A 27 12.06 -14.13 2.30
CA GLY A 27 10.76 -13.88 2.91
C GLY A 27 9.59 -14.31 2.03
N ILE A 28 8.41 -14.43 2.66
CA ILE A 28 7.15 -14.69 1.96
C ILE A 28 6.77 -13.50 1.06
N ALA A 29 7.16 -12.29 1.46
CA ALA A 29 6.87 -11.03 0.79
C ALA A 29 8.00 -10.02 1.06
N GLY A 30 8.37 -9.28 0.04
CA GLY A 30 9.41 -8.26 0.14
C GLY A 30 9.00 -6.97 -0.57
N SER A 31 9.95 -6.05 -0.70
CA SER A 31 9.79 -4.75 -1.33
C SER A 31 9.69 -4.82 -2.85
N ARG A 32 10.13 -5.92 -3.47
CA ARG A 32 10.11 -6.10 -4.92
C ARG A 32 9.02 -7.06 -5.35
N MET A 33 7.84 -6.52 -5.67
CA MET A 33 6.66 -7.30 -6.05
C MET A 33 6.61 -7.64 -7.55
N ALA A 34 7.22 -6.81 -8.39
CA ALA A 34 7.20 -6.97 -9.84
C ALA A 34 8.51 -7.54 -10.40
N GLY A 35 8.43 -8.68 -11.05
CA GLY A 35 9.53 -9.30 -11.78
C GLY A 35 9.59 -8.89 -13.27
N LYS A 36 10.61 -9.40 -14.01
CA LYS A 36 10.77 -9.11 -15.44
C LYS A 36 9.56 -9.51 -16.31
N LYS A 37 8.84 -10.57 -15.92
CA LYS A 37 7.70 -11.15 -16.67
C LYS A 37 6.33 -10.65 -16.16
N THR A 38 6.28 -9.84 -15.12
CA THR A 38 5.03 -9.23 -14.61
C THR A 38 4.50 -8.23 -15.64
N LYS A 39 3.20 -8.32 -15.94
CA LYS A 39 2.51 -7.44 -16.88
C LYS A 39 2.15 -6.11 -16.24
N GLY A 40 2.15 -5.04 -17.03
CA GLY A 40 1.78 -3.69 -16.59
C GLY A 40 2.95 -2.72 -16.55
N GLU A 41 2.64 -1.45 -16.32
CA GLU A 41 3.64 -0.39 -16.14
C GLU A 41 4.36 -0.60 -14.81
N LYS A 42 5.68 -0.81 -14.88
CA LYS A 42 6.50 -0.92 -13.68
C LYS A 42 6.69 0.43 -13.05
N ILE A 43 6.43 0.50 -11.77
CA ILE A 43 6.52 1.70 -10.97
C ILE A 43 7.30 1.43 -9.69
N LYS A 44 7.89 2.48 -9.16
CA LYS A 44 8.42 2.53 -7.81
C LYS A 44 7.55 3.45 -6.98
N VAL A 45 7.27 3.03 -5.76
CA VAL A 45 6.63 3.89 -4.74
C VAL A 45 7.66 4.15 -3.67
N GLU A 46 7.84 5.42 -3.30
CA GLU A 46 8.73 5.84 -2.22
C GLU A 46 8.02 6.84 -1.31
N GLY A 47 8.41 6.85 -0.04
CA GLY A 47 7.82 7.78 0.91
C GLY A 47 8.46 7.71 2.28
N ARG A 48 7.84 8.41 3.22
CA ARG A 48 8.21 8.41 4.63
C ARG A 48 6.99 8.13 5.49
N ILE A 49 7.22 7.50 6.62
CA ILE A 49 6.25 7.39 7.69
C ILE A 49 6.64 8.43 8.74
N LEU A 50 5.71 9.31 9.06
CA LEU A 50 5.92 10.47 9.93
C LEU A 50 4.94 10.40 11.11
N ASP A 51 5.38 10.81 12.28
CA ASP A 51 4.51 11.03 13.44
C ASP A 51 3.70 12.34 13.31
N SER A 52 2.93 12.67 14.35
CA SER A 52 2.11 13.89 14.39
C SER A 52 2.93 15.19 14.33
N GLU A 53 4.19 15.16 14.76
CA GLU A 53 5.11 16.30 14.71
C GLU A 53 5.88 16.39 13.38
N GLY A 54 5.67 15.41 12.46
CA GLY A 54 6.37 15.32 11.18
C GLY A 54 7.78 14.70 11.30
N LYS A 55 8.10 14.08 12.42
CA LYS A 55 9.37 13.37 12.60
C LYS A 55 9.27 11.97 12.00
N PRO A 56 10.36 11.43 11.43
CA PRO A 56 10.40 10.09 10.88
C PRO A 56 10.08 9.02 11.92
N LEU A 57 9.07 8.19 11.67
CA LEU A 57 8.75 7.03 12.49
C LEU A 57 9.63 5.85 12.09
N ARG A 58 10.42 5.37 13.05
CA ARG A 58 11.32 4.22 12.86
C ARG A 58 10.59 2.91 13.16
N ALA A 59 11.14 1.83 12.65
CA ALA A 59 10.67 0.47 12.92
C ALA A 59 9.15 0.27 12.67
N ALA A 60 8.65 0.91 11.63
CA ALA A 60 7.32 0.64 11.10
C ALA A 60 7.41 -0.30 9.91
N MET A 61 6.38 -1.08 9.68
CA MET A 61 6.21 -1.97 8.54
C MET A 61 4.95 -1.61 7.78
N LEU A 62 5.04 -1.56 6.46
CA LEU A 62 3.90 -1.49 5.56
C LEU A 62 3.68 -2.85 4.90
N GLU A 63 2.46 -3.35 4.97
CA GLU A 63 1.97 -4.37 4.05
C GLU A 63 1.29 -3.69 2.87
N ILE A 64 1.57 -4.22 1.69
CA ILE A 64 1.07 -3.73 0.42
C ILE A 64 0.15 -4.79 -0.16
N TRP A 65 -1.05 -4.41 -0.57
CA TRP A 65 -2.00 -5.28 -1.23
C TRP A 65 -2.66 -4.56 -2.40
N GLN A 66 -2.53 -5.12 -3.61
CA GLN A 66 -3.05 -4.50 -4.81
C GLN A 66 -3.52 -5.52 -5.86
N ALA A 67 -4.37 -5.05 -6.77
CA ALA A 67 -4.73 -5.77 -7.98
C ALA A 67 -3.58 -5.77 -9.00
N ASN A 68 -3.63 -6.67 -9.98
CA ASN A 68 -2.75 -6.64 -11.14
C ASN A 68 -3.12 -5.50 -12.11
N ALA A 69 -2.39 -5.34 -13.21
CA ALA A 69 -2.63 -4.29 -14.20
C ALA A 69 -4.02 -4.39 -14.89
N ALA A 70 -4.68 -5.54 -14.84
CA ALA A 70 -6.04 -5.73 -15.34
C ALA A 70 -7.12 -5.53 -14.27
N GLY A 71 -6.76 -5.08 -13.07
CA GLY A 71 -7.69 -4.84 -11.97
C GLY A 71 -8.17 -6.10 -11.26
N ARG A 72 -7.44 -7.22 -11.32
CA ARG A 72 -7.78 -8.45 -10.60
C ARG A 72 -6.80 -8.73 -9.48
N TYR A 73 -7.33 -9.07 -8.30
CA TYR A 73 -6.54 -9.54 -7.18
C TYR A 73 -6.11 -10.99 -7.37
N ASN A 74 -4.91 -11.34 -6.94
CA ASN A 74 -4.43 -12.71 -6.88
C ASN A 74 -4.92 -13.38 -5.59
N SER A 75 -6.22 -13.55 -5.48
CA SER A 75 -6.91 -14.09 -4.32
C SER A 75 -8.08 -14.97 -4.75
N THR A 76 -8.35 -16.02 -3.96
CA THR A 76 -9.53 -16.87 -4.14
C THR A 76 -10.84 -16.13 -3.86
N MET A 77 -10.78 -15.01 -3.13
CA MET A 77 -11.92 -14.14 -2.85
C MET A 77 -12.32 -13.29 -4.07
N ASP A 78 -11.41 -13.10 -5.05
CA ASP A 78 -11.76 -12.47 -6.32
C ASP A 78 -12.26 -13.51 -7.29
N ALA A 79 -13.58 -13.74 -7.26
CA ALA A 79 -14.26 -14.78 -8.04
C ALA A 79 -14.41 -14.45 -9.54
N ARG A 80 -13.87 -13.33 -10.03
CA ARG A 80 -13.98 -12.96 -11.45
C ARG A 80 -13.09 -13.83 -12.32
N HIS A 81 -13.72 -14.58 -13.23
CA HIS A 81 -13.03 -15.47 -14.17
C HIS A 81 -12.76 -14.85 -15.54
N ASP A 82 -13.46 -13.78 -15.86
CA ASP A 82 -13.35 -12.98 -17.09
C ASP A 82 -12.08 -12.11 -17.14
N VAL A 83 -11.56 -11.72 -15.99
CA VAL A 83 -10.29 -10.98 -15.86
C VAL A 83 -9.15 -11.95 -15.56
N LYS A 84 -8.08 -11.90 -16.34
CA LYS A 84 -6.94 -12.82 -16.21
C LYS A 84 -6.08 -12.52 -14.96
N ILE A 85 -5.77 -13.56 -14.20
CA ILE A 85 -4.75 -13.52 -13.16
C ILE A 85 -3.36 -13.41 -13.82
N ASP A 86 -2.50 -12.55 -13.31
CA ASP A 86 -1.09 -12.60 -13.62
C ASP A 86 -0.37 -13.50 -12.59
N LYS A 87 -0.10 -14.75 -12.99
CA LYS A 87 0.59 -15.74 -12.14
C LYS A 87 2.01 -15.34 -11.73
N LYS A 88 2.57 -14.26 -12.31
CA LYS A 88 3.90 -13.73 -12.02
C LYS A 88 3.85 -12.51 -11.10
N PHE A 89 2.67 -12.21 -10.57
CA PHE A 89 2.45 -11.09 -9.68
C PHE A 89 1.54 -11.52 -8.51
N SER A 90 2.09 -11.55 -7.31
CA SER A 90 1.32 -11.91 -6.11
C SER A 90 0.33 -10.81 -5.71
N GLY A 91 0.69 -9.55 -5.96
CA GLY A 91 -0.03 -8.39 -5.48
C GLY A 91 0.19 -8.09 -3.99
N PHE A 92 1.02 -8.88 -3.31
CA PHE A 92 1.33 -8.72 -1.89
C PHE A 92 2.81 -8.45 -1.68
N GLY A 93 3.12 -7.49 -0.81
CA GLY A 93 4.49 -7.14 -0.44
C GLY A 93 4.56 -6.62 0.99
N ARG A 94 5.79 -6.54 1.50
CA ARG A 94 6.12 -5.93 2.79
C ARG A 94 7.36 -5.08 2.66
N VAL A 95 7.40 -3.99 3.41
CA VAL A 95 8.57 -3.11 3.47
C VAL A 95 8.66 -2.45 4.85
N SER A 96 9.86 -2.36 5.37
CA SER A 96 10.11 -1.60 6.59
C SER A 96 10.39 -0.12 6.29
N SER A 97 10.17 0.74 7.29
CA SER A 97 10.53 2.16 7.21
C SER A 97 12.01 2.41 7.54
N GLY A 98 12.73 1.37 7.93
CA GLY A 98 14.12 1.48 8.36
C GLY A 98 14.34 2.54 9.46
N ASN A 99 15.60 2.90 9.68
CA ASN A 99 15.99 3.85 10.74
C ASN A 99 15.68 5.31 10.42
N LYS A 100 15.31 5.64 9.17
CA LYS A 100 15.05 7.02 8.72
C LYS A 100 13.56 7.26 8.40
N GLY A 101 12.68 6.34 8.79
CA GLY A 101 11.26 6.41 8.47
C GLY A 101 10.95 6.32 6.97
N LYS A 102 11.92 5.93 6.13
CA LYS A 102 11.76 5.85 4.68
C LYS A 102 11.39 4.44 4.27
N PHE A 103 10.47 4.34 3.32
CA PHE A 103 10.14 3.10 2.65
C PHE A 103 10.20 3.26 1.14
N GLU A 104 10.47 2.17 0.44
CA GLU A 104 10.32 2.09 -1.01
C GLU A 104 9.98 0.66 -1.42
N PHE A 105 9.20 0.54 -2.49
CA PHE A 105 8.90 -0.75 -3.08
C PHE A 105 8.70 -0.65 -4.59
N GLU A 106 8.99 -1.74 -5.29
CA GLU A 106 8.81 -1.87 -6.73
C GLU A 106 7.61 -2.74 -7.04
N THR A 107 6.71 -2.23 -7.86
CA THR A 107 5.50 -2.92 -8.24
C THR A 107 5.08 -2.55 -9.68
N ILE A 108 3.85 -2.86 -10.04
CA ILE A 108 3.19 -2.37 -11.26
C ILE A 108 2.06 -1.43 -10.89
N LYS A 109 1.71 -0.51 -11.79
CA LYS A 109 0.48 0.29 -11.65
C LYS A 109 -0.73 -0.65 -11.76
N PRO A 110 -1.61 -0.72 -10.74
CA PRO A 110 -2.79 -1.57 -10.79
C PRO A 110 -3.82 -1.04 -11.79
N GLY A 111 -4.70 -1.89 -12.26
CA GLY A 111 -5.92 -1.48 -12.94
C GLY A 111 -7.03 -1.14 -11.95
N ALA A 112 -8.09 -0.48 -12.45
CA ALA A 112 -9.31 -0.24 -11.71
C ALA A 112 -9.98 -1.55 -11.29
N VAL A 113 -10.63 -1.56 -10.13
CA VAL A 113 -11.34 -2.74 -9.62
C VAL A 113 -12.83 -2.44 -9.46
N PRO A 114 -13.73 -3.43 -9.56
CA PRO A 114 -15.15 -3.22 -9.31
C PRO A 114 -15.40 -2.73 -7.89
N SER A 115 -16.52 -2.03 -7.73
CA SER A 115 -17.09 -1.76 -6.41
C SER A 115 -18.47 -2.44 -6.27
N ALA A 116 -19.06 -2.35 -5.11
CA ALA A 116 -20.43 -2.85 -4.86
C ALA A 116 -21.50 -2.04 -5.63
N GLY A 117 -21.14 -0.84 -6.14
CA GLY A 117 -22.00 0.01 -6.97
C GLY A 117 -21.62 -0.05 -8.46
N ASN A 118 -22.20 0.87 -9.25
CA ASN A 118 -21.96 0.95 -10.68
C ASN A 118 -20.62 1.61 -11.04
N ALA A 119 -20.07 2.45 -10.18
CA ALA A 119 -18.79 3.10 -10.41
C ALA A 119 -17.62 2.18 -10.01
N PRO A 120 -16.62 1.98 -10.87
CA PRO A 120 -15.41 1.24 -10.47
C PRO A 120 -14.62 2.04 -9.44
N GLN A 121 -13.84 1.32 -8.63
CA GLN A 121 -12.79 1.96 -7.81
C GLN A 121 -11.61 2.29 -8.71
N ALA A 122 -11.05 3.48 -8.56
CA ALA A 122 -9.85 3.91 -9.25
C ALA A 122 -8.67 2.97 -8.99
N PRO A 123 -7.66 2.95 -9.85
CA PRO A 123 -6.40 2.29 -9.55
C PRO A 123 -5.85 2.73 -8.19
N HIS A 124 -5.65 1.77 -7.28
CA HIS A 124 -5.17 2.06 -5.92
C HIS A 124 -4.34 0.92 -5.36
N ILE A 125 -3.56 1.24 -4.34
CA ILE A 125 -2.81 0.27 -3.53
C ILE A 125 -3.33 0.37 -2.10
N ASN A 126 -3.74 -0.74 -1.52
CA ASN A 126 -4.08 -0.81 -0.10
C ASN A 126 -2.80 -0.96 0.70
N LEU A 127 -2.70 -0.18 1.77
CA LEU A 127 -1.56 -0.17 2.68
C LEU A 127 -2.05 -0.44 4.09
N THR A 128 -1.40 -1.39 4.77
CA THR A 128 -1.62 -1.64 6.20
C THR A 128 -0.34 -1.28 6.94
N LEU A 129 -0.44 -0.35 7.87
CA LEU A 129 0.68 0.13 8.66
C LEU A 129 0.70 -0.55 10.03
N PHE A 130 1.86 -1.07 10.39
CA PHE A 130 2.18 -1.60 11.72
C PHE A 130 3.36 -0.80 12.28
N ALA A 131 3.25 -0.37 13.53
CA ALA A 131 4.34 0.34 14.20
C ALA A 131 4.26 0.19 15.72
N ALA A 132 5.40 0.29 16.39
CA ALA A 132 5.47 0.18 17.84
C ALA A 132 4.69 1.26 18.61
N ALA A 133 4.44 2.41 17.96
CA ALA A 133 3.74 3.55 18.55
C ALA A 133 2.20 3.48 18.42
N ILE A 134 1.67 2.44 17.77
CA ILE A 134 0.23 2.28 17.56
C ILE A 134 -0.24 0.95 18.15
N HIS A 135 -1.40 0.96 18.82
CA HIS A 135 -1.95 -0.23 19.48
C HIS A 135 -2.64 -1.19 18.52
N SER A 136 -3.03 -0.72 17.34
CA SER A 136 -3.65 -1.49 16.28
C SER A 136 -3.02 -1.11 14.95
N HIS A 137 -3.16 -1.96 13.94
CA HIS A 137 -2.77 -1.61 12.59
C HIS A 137 -3.71 -0.54 12.02
N LEU A 138 -3.20 0.24 11.05
CA LEU A 138 -3.92 1.30 10.38
C LEU A 138 -4.04 0.97 8.90
N PHE A 139 -5.26 1.09 8.35
CA PHE A 139 -5.52 0.89 6.93
C PHE A 139 -5.60 2.23 6.21
N THR A 140 -4.91 2.33 5.08
CA THR A 140 -5.03 3.47 4.17
C THR A 140 -4.97 3.00 2.73
N ARG A 141 -5.22 3.92 1.79
CA ARG A 141 -5.09 3.70 0.36
C ARG A 141 -4.17 4.73 -0.26
N LEU A 142 -3.43 4.29 -1.26
CA LEU A 142 -2.66 5.14 -2.14
C LEU A 142 -3.36 5.18 -3.50
N TYR A 143 -3.76 6.36 -3.94
CA TYR A 143 -4.28 6.65 -5.28
C TYR A 143 -3.21 7.36 -6.12
N PHE A 144 -3.39 7.42 -7.42
CA PHE A 144 -2.39 7.93 -8.35
C PHE A 144 -2.78 9.31 -8.88
N SER A 145 -1.86 10.28 -8.85
CA SER A 145 -2.13 11.67 -9.26
C SER A 145 -2.42 11.86 -10.76
N ASP A 146 -2.10 10.88 -11.57
CA ASP A 146 -2.36 10.85 -13.01
C ASP A 146 -3.63 10.06 -13.40
N GLU A 147 -4.43 9.66 -12.42
CA GLU A 147 -5.74 8.99 -12.59
C GLU A 147 -6.89 9.93 -12.17
N THR A 148 -6.84 11.20 -12.56
CA THR A 148 -7.77 12.24 -12.08
C THR A 148 -9.23 11.86 -12.33
N GLU A 149 -9.58 11.47 -13.56
CA GLU A 149 -10.96 11.10 -13.91
C GLU A 149 -11.47 9.89 -13.13
N ALA A 150 -10.61 8.87 -12.95
CA ALA A 150 -10.96 7.68 -12.18
C ALA A 150 -11.09 8.01 -10.67
N ASN A 151 -10.21 8.85 -10.16
CA ASN A 151 -10.24 9.30 -8.77
C ASN A 151 -11.51 10.09 -8.45
N ASP A 152 -11.98 10.94 -9.38
CA ASP A 152 -13.16 11.78 -9.19
C ASP A 152 -14.46 10.97 -9.03
N ILE A 153 -14.52 9.79 -9.64
CA ILE A 153 -15.68 8.89 -9.56
C ILE A 153 -15.50 7.73 -8.57
N ASP A 154 -14.33 7.59 -7.94
CA ASP A 154 -14.08 6.51 -6.98
C ASP A 154 -14.98 6.66 -5.75
N PRO A 155 -15.81 5.64 -5.41
CA PRO A 155 -16.77 5.76 -4.32
C PRO A 155 -16.11 5.85 -2.94
N VAL A 156 -14.93 5.25 -2.76
CA VAL A 156 -14.21 5.29 -1.48
C VAL A 156 -13.50 6.62 -1.32
N LEU A 157 -12.81 7.11 -2.35
CA LEU A 157 -12.16 8.43 -2.30
C LEU A 157 -13.20 9.55 -2.16
N SER A 158 -14.36 9.39 -2.81
CA SER A 158 -15.48 10.35 -2.71
C SER A 158 -16.10 10.42 -1.31
N SER A 159 -16.03 9.34 -0.52
CA SER A 159 -16.49 9.34 0.88
C SER A 159 -15.58 10.14 1.82
N VAL A 160 -14.35 10.46 1.38
CA VAL A 160 -13.40 11.28 2.14
C VAL A 160 -13.69 12.76 1.91
N GLY A 161 -13.64 13.56 2.97
CA GLY A 161 -13.78 15.03 2.86
C GLY A 161 -12.76 15.63 1.89
N GLU A 162 -13.21 16.54 1.03
CA GLU A 162 -12.40 17.08 -0.08
C GLU A 162 -11.04 17.62 0.36
N ASN A 163 -11.00 18.32 1.49
CA ASN A 163 -9.78 18.90 2.06
C ASN A 163 -8.76 17.83 2.52
N ARG A 164 -9.18 16.57 2.66
CA ARG A 164 -8.32 15.47 3.09
C ARG A 164 -7.99 14.47 1.98
N ARG A 165 -8.71 14.45 0.86
CA ARG A 165 -8.45 13.53 -0.26
C ARG A 165 -7.02 13.59 -0.76
N GLY A 166 -6.43 14.79 -0.77
CA GLY A 166 -5.04 15.01 -1.18
C GLY A 166 -4.00 14.21 -0.39
N THR A 167 -4.32 13.79 0.85
CA THR A 167 -3.44 12.96 1.69
C THR A 167 -3.35 11.51 1.21
N LEU A 168 -4.25 11.09 0.32
CA LEU A 168 -4.30 9.75 -0.28
C LEU A 168 -3.69 9.70 -1.68
N ILE A 169 -3.30 10.85 -2.27
CA ILE A 169 -2.84 10.93 -3.66
C ILE A 169 -1.31 10.91 -3.74
N ALA A 170 -0.76 9.83 -4.28
CA ALA A 170 0.66 9.70 -4.56
C ALA A 170 1.05 10.54 -5.79
N LYS A 171 2.09 11.36 -5.65
CA LYS A 171 2.56 12.28 -6.69
C LYS A 171 3.48 11.58 -7.68
N ARG A 172 3.07 11.54 -8.94
CA ARG A 172 3.84 10.95 -10.05
C ARG A 172 5.05 11.80 -10.41
N LYS A 173 6.19 11.14 -10.61
CA LYS A 173 7.43 11.76 -11.10
C LYS A 173 8.09 10.82 -12.11
N LYS A 174 8.38 11.32 -13.30
CA LYS A 174 9.21 10.62 -14.30
C LYS A 174 10.67 10.85 -13.96
N THR A 175 11.46 9.79 -13.86
CA THR A 175 12.90 9.83 -13.60
C THR A 175 13.66 9.14 -14.73
N LYS A 176 14.98 9.22 -14.70
CA LYS A 176 15.85 8.49 -15.66
C LYS A 176 15.67 6.96 -15.55
N ASN A 177 15.29 6.47 -14.36
CA ASN A 177 15.16 5.04 -14.04
C ASN A 177 13.70 4.54 -14.11
N GLY A 178 12.76 5.37 -14.58
CA GLY A 178 11.36 4.98 -14.70
C GLY A 178 10.40 5.91 -13.95
N ILE A 179 9.21 5.40 -13.71
CA ILE A 179 8.15 6.13 -13.02
C ILE A 179 8.22 5.89 -11.51
N VAL A 180 8.20 6.97 -10.75
CA VAL A 180 8.19 6.97 -9.30
C VAL A 180 6.95 7.69 -8.80
N TYR A 181 6.28 7.13 -7.81
CA TYR A 181 5.20 7.78 -7.07
C TYR A 181 5.66 8.07 -5.64
N ARG A 182 5.52 9.32 -5.22
CA ARG A 182 5.85 9.74 -3.87
C ARG A 182 4.61 9.81 -3.01
N PHE A 183 4.65 9.11 -1.87
CA PHE A 183 3.56 9.00 -0.92
C PHE A 183 4.08 8.99 0.51
N ASP A 184 3.92 10.09 1.23
CA ASP A 184 4.26 10.15 2.65
C ASP A 184 3.03 9.76 3.50
N VAL A 185 3.21 8.96 4.55
CA VAL A 185 2.17 8.57 5.52
C VAL A 185 2.40 9.33 6.81
N LYS A 186 1.45 10.15 7.23
CA LYS A 186 1.51 10.94 8.47
C LYS A 186 0.45 10.47 9.46
N LEU A 187 0.87 10.17 10.70
CA LEU A 187 0.03 9.53 11.72
C LEU A 187 -0.81 10.51 12.56
N GLY A 188 -0.71 11.79 12.33
CA GLY A 188 -1.49 12.79 13.06
C GLY A 188 -1.08 14.20 12.75
N GLY A 189 -1.80 15.19 13.31
CA GLY A 189 -1.56 16.61 13.10
C GLY A 189 -1.99 17.09 11.72
N ASP A 190 -1.57 18.32 11.34
CA ASP A 190 -1.92 18.91 10.06
C ASP A 190 -1.45 18.04 8.90
N GLY A 191 -2.36 17.71 7.98
CA GLY A 191 -2.07 16.85 6.83
C GLY A 191 -1.94 15.36 7.19
N GLU A 192 -2.53 14.94 8.31
CA GLU A 192 -2.66 13.52 8.67
C GLU A 192 -3.24 12.71 7.50
N THR A 193 -2.61 11.60 7.19
CA THR A 193 -3.14 10.65 6.20
C THR A 193 -4.50 10.12 6.64
N VAL A 194 -5.45 10.02 5.73
CA VAL A 194 -6.74 9.39 6.03
C VAL A 194 -6.53 7.89 6.25
N PHE A 195 -7.03 7.40 7.37
CA PHE A 195 -7.10 5.97 7.66
C PHE A 195 -8.56 5.53 7.66
N PHE A 196 -8.80 4.30 7.23
CA PHE A 196 -10.14 3.71 7.13
C PHE A 196 -10.36 2.71 8.25
N ASP A 197 -11.57 2.69 8.79
CA ASP A 197 -12.06 1.65 9.68
C ASP A 197 -12.69 0.53 8.83
N VAL A 198 -12.11 -0.68 8.87
CA VAL A 198 -12.46 -1.82 7.99
C VAL A 198 -12.69 -3.11 8.78
#